data_ae83102d701a715321dc1c7c95d283d4
#
_entry.id   ae83102d701a715321dc1c7c95d283d4
#
_cell.length_a   1.000
_cell.length_b   1.000
_cell.length_c   1.000
_cell.angle_alpha   90.00
_cell.angle_beta   90.00
_cell.angle_gamma   90.00
#
_symmetry.space_group_name_H-M   'P 1'
#
loop_
_entity.id
_entity.type
_entity.pdbx_description
1 polymer ?
#
loop_
_entity_poly.entity_id
_entity_poly.type
_entity_poly.pdbx_seq_one_letter_code
_entity_poly.pdbx_strand_id
1 'polypeptide(L)'
;LYVAIWFYIATWITVAVLHIVNSFAMPVSMFKSYSWYAGVQDALVQWWYGHNAVAFFLTTPFLGLMYYYLPKMANRPVYSYKLSILHFWALIFIYIWAGPHHLLYSTLPDWAQSLGVVFSIMLIAPSWGGMLN
;
A
#
# COMPACT_ATOMS: atom_id res chain seq x y z
N LEU A 1 -9.03 19.49 2.73
CA LEU A 1 -8.57 18.57 3.78
C LEU A 1 -7.05 18.57 3.86
N TYR A 2 -6.51 18.56 5.08
CA TYR A 2 -5.07 18.46 5.30
C TYR A 2 -4.56 17.05 4.98
N VAL A 3 -3.31 16.93 4.54
CA VAL A 3 -2.72 15.67 4.05
C VAL A 3 -2.80 14.51 5.06
N ALA A 4 -2.76 14.78 6.36
CA ALA A 4 -2.96 13.76 7.40
C ALA A 4 -4.29 13.02 7.24
N ILE A 5 -5.35 13.75 6.92
CA ILE A 5 -6.68 13.17 6.68
C ILE A 5 -6.69 12.33 5.39
N TRP A 6 -5.94 12.74 4.37
CA TRP A 6 -5.81 11.95 3.14
C TRP A 6 -5.20 10.57 3.40
N PHE A 7 -4.17 10.50 4.26
CA PHE A 7 -3.57 9.22 4.66
C PHE A 7 -4.58 8.32 5.39
N TYR A 8 -5.43 8.87 6.25
CA TYR A 8 -6.48 8.07 6.91
C TYR A 8 -7.56 7.61 5.94
N ILE A 9 -8.00 8.46 5.03
CA ILE A 9 -8.96 8.09 4.00
C ILE A 9 -8.39 6.98 3.11
N ALA A 10 -7.14 7.13 2.67
CA ALA A 10 -6.45 6.12 1.88
C ALA A 10 -6.36 4.78 2.63
N THR A 11 -6.08 4.80 3.93
CA THR A 11 -6.09 3.61 4.77
C THR A 11 -7.43 2.87 4.69
N TRP A 12 -8.53 3.56 4.96
CA TRP A 12 -9.85 2.94 5.00
C TRP A 12 -10.28 2.40 3.64
N ILE A 13 -10.14 3.21 2.58
CA ILE A 13 -10.55 2.81 1.23
C ILE A 13 -9.71 1.62 0.75
N THR A 14 -8.40 1.68 0.93
CA THR A 14 -7.51 0.63 0.41
C THR A 14 -7.70 -0.67 1.16
N VAL A 15 -7.79 -0.64 2.49
CA VAL A 15 -8.03 -1.84 3.30
C VAL A 15 -9.38 -2.48 2.94
N ALA A 16 -10.41 -1.69 2.72
CA ALA A 16 -11.71 -2.22 2.27
C ALA A 16 -11.60 -2.93 0.92
N VAL A 17 -10.93 -2.32 -0.06
CA VAL A 17 -10.71 -2.92 -1.39
C VAL A 17 -9.88 -4.20 -1.29
N LEU A 18 -8.83 -4.20 -0.48
CA LEU A 18 -7.99 -5.37 -0.25
C LEU A 18 -8.80 -6.55 0.30
N HIS A 19 -9.61 -6.31 1.31
CA HIS A 19 -10.47 -7.36 1.89
C HIS A 19 -11.48 -7.90 0.88
N ILE A 20 -12.14 -7.03 0.12
CA ILE A 20 -13.11 -7.45 -0.90
C ILE A 20 -12.42 -8.34 -1.94
N VAL A 21 -11.33 -7.89 -2.53
CA VAL A 21 -10.64 -8.62 -3.60
C VAL A 21 -10.07 -9.94 -3.09
N ASN A 22 -9.43 -9.95 -1.92
CA ASN A 22 -8.81 -11.16 -1.37
C ASN A 22 -9.84 -12.21 -0.93
N SER A 23 -11.07 -11.80 -0.66
CA SER A 23 -12.14 -12.67 -0.14
C SER A 23 -13.03 -13.27 -1.22
N PHE A 24 -12.73 -13.08 -2.50
CA PHE A 24 -13.51 -13.68 -3.58
C PHE A 24 -13.44 -15.20 -3.54
N ALA A 25 -14.58 -15.82 -3.31
CA ALA A 25 -14.72 -17.26 -3.20
C ALA A 25 -16.07 -17.72 -3.74
N MET A 26 -16.12 -18.98 -4.21
CA MET A 26 -17.34 -19.67 -4.63
C MET A 26 -17.83 -20.53 -3.47
N PRO A 27 -18.95 -20.21 -2.84
CA PRO A 27 -19.56 -21.10 -1.84
C PRO A 27 -20.11 -22.34 -2.54
N VAL A 28 -19.78 -23.52 -2.00
CA VAL A 28 -20.27 -24.82 -2.55
C VAL A 28 -21.12 -25.57 -1.54
N SER A 29 -21.06 -25.20 -0.26
CA SER A 29 -21.97 -25.66 0.79
C SER A 29 -21.99 -24.67 1.95
N MET A 30 -22.80 -24.93 2.97
CA MET A 30 -22.94 -24.03 4.12
C MET A 30 -21.62 -23.70 4.82
N PHE A 31 -20.67 -24.63 4.82
CA PHE A 31 -19.38 -24.48 5.53
C PHE A 31 -18.17 -24.64 4.62
N LYS A 32 -18.34 -24.61 3.28
CA LYS A 32 -17.25 -24.83 2.34
C LYS A 32 -17.33 -23.88 1.17
N SER A 33 -16.21 -23.22 0.90
CA SER A 33 -16.01 -22.38 -0.27
C SER A 33 -14.63 -22.63 -0.88
N TYR A 34 -14.48 -22.26 -2.15
CA TYR A 34 -13.21 -22.29 -2.87
C TYR A 34 -12.86 -20.88 -3.34
N SER A 35 -11.58 -20.52 -3.21
CA SER A 35 -11.08 -19.26 -3.77
C SER A 35 -11.32 -19.19 -5.28
N TRP A 36 -11.60 -17.99 -5.79
CA TRP A 36 -11.63 -17.75 -7.23
C TRP A 36 -10.24 -17.80 -7.85
N TYR A 37 -9.21 -17.67 -7.05
CA TYR A 37 -7.81 -17.65 -7.49
C TYR A 37 -7.19 -19.02 -7.31
N ALA A 38 -6.34 -19.42 -8.28
CA ALA A 38 -5.68 -20.71 -8.26
C ALA A 38 -4.21 -20.60 -8.65
N GLY A 39 -3.39 -21.47 -8.09
CA GLY A 39 -1.97 -21.56 -8.40
C GLY A 39 -1.22 -20.26 -8.06
N VAL A 40 -0.34 -19.83 -8.96
CA VAL A 40 0.46 -18.62 -8.78
C VAL A 40 -0.40 -17.34 -8.72
N GLN A 41 -1.59 -17.38 -9.29
CA GLN A 41 -2.51 -16.24 -9.23
C GLN A 41 -3.06 -16.04 -7.82
N ASP A 42 -3.32 -17.13 -7.09
CA ASP A 42 -3.67 -17.05 -5.67
C ASP A 42 -2.53 -16.46 -4.83
N ALA A 43 -1.30 -16.88 -5.08
CA ALA A 43 -0.12 -16.31 -4.44
C ALA A 43 0.03 -14.82 -4.75
N LEU A 44 -0.21 -14.40 -5.99
CA LEU A 44 -0.15 -12.98 -6.38
C LEU A 44 -1.20 -12.15 -5.65
N VAL A 45 -2.45 -12.60 -5.60
CA VAL A 45 -3.53 -11.90 -4.91
C VAL A 45 -3.30 -11.88 -3.41
N GLN A 46 -2.82 -12.99 -2.83
CA GLN A 46 -2.48 -13.08 -1.42
C GLN A 46 -1.37 -12.08 -1.03
N TRP A 47 -0.35 -11.92 -1.86
CA TRP A 47 0.73 -10.96 -1.59
C TRP A 47 0.41 -9.54 -2.02
N TRP A 48 -0.48 -9.34 -2.99
CA TRP A 48 -1.06 -8.02 -3.19
C TRP A 48 -1.84 -7.58 -1.95
N TYR A 49 -2.60 -8.49 -1.33
CA TYR A 49 -3.23 -8.24 -0.04
C TYR A 49 -2.20 -8.08 1.09
N GLY A 50 -1.31 -9.04 1.29
CA GLY A 50 -0.38 -9.06 2.42
C GLY A 50 0.57 -7.88 2.44
N HIS A 51 1.16 -7.54 1.29
CA HIS A 51 2.02 -6.36 1.14
C HIS A 51 1.24 -5.07 1.39
N ASN A 52 0.08 -4.93 0.75
CA ASN A 52 -0.72 -3.73 0.87
C ASN A 52 -1.42 -3.59 2.24
N ALA A 53 -1.69 -4.69 2.93
CA ALA A 53 -2.17 -4.64 4.30
C ALA A 53 -1.16 -3.90 5.20
N VAL A 54 0.13 -4.25 5.14
CA VAL A 54 1.14 -3.52 5.91
C VAL A 54 1.36 -2.10 5.38
N ALA A 55 1.28 -1.89 4.08
CA ALA A 55 1.43 -0.57 3.46
C ALA A 55 0.31 0.40 3.85
N PHE A 56 -0.94 -0.05 3.85
CA PHE A 56 -2.11 0.81 4.05
C PHE A 56 -2.82 0.63 5.40
N PHE A 57 -2.45 -0.33 6.20
CA PHE A 57 -2.94 -0.47 7.56
C PHE A 57 -1.90 -0.04 8.59
N LEU A 58 -0.60 -0.19 8.30
CA LEU A 58 0.48 0.22 9.20
C LEU A 58 1.14 1.53 8.75
N THR A 59 1.62 1.62 7.50
CA THR A 59 2.39 2.78 7.06
C THR A 59 1.54 4.04 6.92
N THR A 60 0.42 3.99 6.21
CA THR A 60 -0.35 5.20 5.94
C THR A 60 -0.99 5.83 7.18
N PRO A 61 -1.55 5.10 8.16
CA PRO A 61 -2.04 5.74 9.37
C PRO A 61 -0.92 6.35 10.21
N PHE A 62 0.25 5.71 10.27
CA PHE A 62 1.40 6.30 10.97
C PHE A 62 1.90 7.58 10.29
N LEU A 63 1.93 7.63 8.97
CA LEU A 63 2.23 8.86 8.24
C LEU A 63 1.19 9.95 8.52
N GLY A 64 -0.07 9.60 8.60
CA GLY A 64 -1.13 10.52 9.02
C GLY A 64 -0.87 11.10 10.41
N LEU A 65 -0.49 10.24 11.38
CA LEU A 65 -0.10 10.67 12.72
C LEU A 65 1.14 11.57 12.69
N MET A 66 2.16 11.24 11.91
CA MET A 66 3.36 12.06 11.75
C MET A 66 3.02 13.45 11.23
N TYR A 67 2.23 13.55 10.17
CA TYR A 67 1.80 14.85 9.62
C TYR A 67 0.95 15.66 10.58
N TYR A 68 0.28 15.02 11.52
CA TYR A 68 -0.50 15.72 12.54
C TYR A 68 0.36 16.13 13.74
N TYR A 69 1.12 15.22 14.33
CA TYR A 69 1.80 15.47 15.59
C TYR A 69 3.15 16.16 15.45
N LEU A 70 3.98 15.82 14.44
CA LEU A 70 5.31 16.41 14.33
C LEU A 70 5.28 17.94 14.16
N PRO A 71 4.47 18.51 13.26
CA PRO A 71 4.37 19.96 13.15
C PRO A 71 3.86 20.63 14.44
N LYS A 72 2.94 19.98 15.15
CA LYS A 72 2.43 20.47 16.43
C LYS A 72 3.50 20.49 17.51
N MET A 73 4.22 19.39 17.67
CA MET A 73 5.27 19.26 18.68
C MET A 73 6.47 20.16 18.38
N ALA A 74 6.83 20.29 17.12
CA ALA A 74 7.90 21.18 16.67
C ALA A 74 7.48 22.67 16.68
N ASN A 75 6.18 22.95 16.84
CA ASN A 75 5.60 24.29 16.71
C ASN A 75 5.99 24.96 15.38
N ARG A 76 6.03 24.20 14.31
CA ARG A 76 6.38 24.64 12.95
C ARG A 76 5.56 23.86 11.93
N PRO A 77 5.15 24.51 10.82
CA PRO A 77 4.50 23.80 9.72
C PRO A 77 5.49 22.87 9.00
N VAL A 78 4.97 21.96 8.19
CA VAL A 78 5.80 21.19 7.23
C VAL A 78 6.55 22.14 6.31
N TYR A 79 7.75 21.77 5.90
CA TYR A 79 8.61 22.59 5.05
C TYR A 79 7.93 22.95 3.71
N SER A 80 7.31 21.97 3.07
CA SER A 80 6.62 22.17 1.79
C SER A 80 5.35 21.34 1.70
N TYR A 81 4.20 22.00 1.67
CA TYR A 81 2.93 21.32 1.49
C TYR A 81 2.80 20.67 0.09
N LYS A 82 3.44 21.24 -0.93
CA LYS A 82 3.54 20.61 -2.27
C LYS A 82 4.30 19.29 -2.19
N LEU A 83 5.37 19.23 -1.42
CA LEU A 83 6.12 18.00 -1.19
C LEU A 83 5.28 16.96 -0.43
N SER A 84 4.44 17.39 0.51
CA SER A 84 3.49 16.51 1.20
C SER A 84 2.48 15.87 0.24
N ILE A 85 1.95 16.66 -0.71
CA ILE A 85 1.03 16.17 -1.74
C ILE A 85 1.73 15.16 -2.64
N LEU A 86 2.96 15.45 -3.03
CA LEU A 86 3.78 14.57 -3.86
C LEU A 86 4.11 13.27 -3.11
N HIS A 87 4.50 13.37 -1.85
CA HIS A 87 4.73 12.24 -0.96
C HIS A 87 3.50 11.33 -0.90
N PHE A 88 2.32 11.91 -0.64
CA PHE A 88 1.07 11.15 -0.56
C PHE A 88 0.79 10.38 -1.85
N TRP A 89 0.65 11.07 -2.97
CA TRP A 89 0.26 10.42 -4.23
C TRP A 89 1.31 9.44 -4.75
N ALA A 90 2.58 9.82 -4.71
CA ALA A 90 3.65 8.93 -5.15
C ALA A 90 3.73 7.67 -4.27
N LEU A 91 3.60 7.82 -2.95
CA LEU A 91 3.60 6.68 -2.04
C LEU A 91 2.43 5.73 -2.35
N ILE A 92 1.20 6.25 -2.42
CA ILE A 92 0.00 5.44 -2.65
C ILE A 92 0.11 4.66 -3.97
N PHE A 93 0.41 5.34 -5.09
CA PHE A 93 0.43 4.70 -6.40
C PHE A 93 1.60 3.75 -6.61
N ILE A 94 2.74 4.03 -6.04
CA ILE A 94 3.91 3.15 -6.17
C ILE A 94 3.79 1.95 -5.23
N TYR A 95 3.37 2.18 -4.00
CA TYR A 95 3.32 1.14 -2.97
C TYR A 95 2.36 0.01 -3.33
N ILE A 96 1.20 0.36 -3.91
CA ILE A 96 0.15 -0.62 -4.22
C ILE A 96 0.62 -1.71 -5.22
N TRP A 97 1.63 -1.43 -6.03
CA TRP A 97 2.17 -2.33 -7.05
C TRP A 97 3.50 -2.99 -6.66
N ALA A 98 4.06 -2.67 -5.51
CA ALA A 98 5.32 -3.25 -5.06
C ALA A 98 5.17 -4.69 -4.52
N GLY A 99 3.95 -5.16 -4.27
CA GLY A 99 3.66 -6.48 -3.68
C GLY A 99 4.32 -7.68 -4.35
N PRO A 100 4.43 -7.75 -5.69
CA PRO A 100 5.10 -8.88 -6.34
C PRO A 100 6.57 -9.08 -5.97
N HIS A 101 7.22 -8.14 -5.28
CA HIS A 101 8.57 -8.35 -4.77
C HIS A 101 8.67 -9.49 -3.73
N HIS A 102 7.55 -9.92 -3.16
CA HIS A 102 7.50 -11.10 -2.29
C HIS A 102 7.55 -12.43 -3.06
N LEU A 103 7.39 -12.39 -4.37
CA LEU A 103 7.29 -13.56 -5.24
C LEU A 103 8.42 -13.62 -6.27
N LEU A 104 9.59 -13.05 -5.95
CA LEU A 104 10.77 -13.13 -6.82
C LEU A 104 11.25 -14.56 -6.92
N TYR A 105 11.74 -14.92 -8.11
CA TYR A 105 12.23 -16.28 -8.44
C TYR A 105 11.16 -17.37 -8.29
N SER A 106 9.89 -16.99 -8.36
CA SER A 106 8.75 -17.92 -8.40
C SER A 106 8.27 -18.14 -9.83
N THR A 107 7.17 -18.88 -9.98
CA THR A 107 6.49 -19.08 -11.27
C THR A 107 5.62 -17.89 -11.70
N LEU A 108 5.66 -16.79 -10.95
CA LEU A 108 4.98 -15.55 -11.34
C LEU A 108 5.58 -15.01 -12.63
N PRO A 109 4.76 -14.50 -13.59
CA PRO A 109 5.28 -13.90 -14.82
C PRO A 109 6.36 -12.84 -14.58
N ASP A 110 7.38 -12.82 -15.41
CA ASP A 110 8.53 -11.92 -15.25
C ASP A 110 8.14 -10.44 -15.21
N TRP A 111 7.13 -10.04 -15.97
CA TRP A 111 6.67 -8.66 -15.95
C TRP A 111 6.17 -8.24 -14.55
N ALA A 112 5.49 -9.13 -13.83
CA ALA A 112 4.97 -8.84 -12.51
C ALA A 112 6.10 -8.80 -11.46
N GLN A 113 7.08 -9.71 -11.57
CA GLN A 113 8.27 -9.68 -10.72
C GLN A 113 9.08 -8.39 -10.93
N SER A 114 9.30 -8.02 -12.20
CA SER A 114 10.00 -6.78 -12.57
C SER A 114 9.26 -5.55 -12.06
N LEU A 115 7.94 -5.51 -12.18
CA LEU A 115 7.10 -4.45 -11.64
C LEU A 115 7.30 -4.29 -10.14
N GLY A 116 7.27 -5.41 -9.40
CA GLY A 116 7.48 -5.40 -7.95
C GLY A 116 8.84 -4.84 -7.54
N VAL A 117 9.90 -5.22 -8.24
CA VAL A 117 11.26 -4.73 -7.99
C VAL A 117 11.38 -3.23 -8.30
N VAL A 118 10.95 -2.82 -9.50
CA VAL A 118 11.07 -1.42 -9.94
C VAL A 118 10.29 -0.50 -9.00
N PHE A 119 9.06 -0.84 -8.65
CA PHE A 119 8.25 -0.03 -7.76
C PHE A 119 8.78 -0.03 -6.32
N SER A 120 9.38 -1.12 -5.86
CA SER A 120 10.06 -1.16 -4.57
C SER A 120 11.24 -0.17 -4.51
N ILE A 121 12.03 -0.10 -5.58
CA ILE A 121 13.14 0.87 -5.68
C ILE A 121 12.59 2.30 -5.78
N MET A 122 11.54 2.51 -6.56
CA MET A 122 10.92 3.83 -6.73
C MET A 122 10.36 4.41 -5.42
N LEU A 123 10.00 3.56 -4.45
CA LEU A 123 9.54 4.01 -3.13
C LEU A 123 10.59 4.84 -2.35
N ILE A 124 11.83 4.79 -2.73
CA ILE A 124 12.88 5.66 -2.17
C ILE A 124 12.49 7.14 -2.33
N ALA A 125 11.96 7.52 -3.48
CA ALA A 125 11.63 8.92 -3.78
C ALA A 125 10.56 9.49 -2.84
N PRO A 126 9.34 8.90 -2.72
CA PRO A 126 8.35 9.42 -1.77
C PRO A 126 8.79 9.28 -0.31
N SER A 127 9.47 8.19 0.07
CA SER A 127 9.92 7.98 1.44
C SER A 127 10.91 9.06 1.90
N TRP A 128 11.92 9.32 1.10
CA TRP A 128 12.89 10.37 1.40
C TRP A 128 12.27 11.76 1.28
N GLY A 129 11.41 11.99 0.30
CA GLY A 129 10.67 13.24 0.18
C GLY A 129 9.84 13.56 1.42
N GLY A 130 9.17 12.56 1.99
CA GLY A 130 8.43 12.71 3.24
C GLY A 130 9.34 12.98 4.45
N MET A 131 10.49 12.29 4.53
CA MET A 131 11.44 12.46 5.63
C MET A 131 12.14 13.83 5.61
N LEU A 132 12.42 14.37 4.43
CA LEU A 132 13.06 15.68 4.27
C LEU A 132 12.09 16.85 4.53
N ASN A 133 10.81 16.59 4.50
CA ASN A 133 9.75 17.59 4.64
C ASN A 133 9.43 17.89 6.10
#